data_3f6b7539b5802f2e987f07297cfcb693
#
_entry.id   3f6b7539b5802f2e987f07297cfcb693
#
_cell.length_a   1.000
_cell.length_b   1.000
_cell.length_c   1.000
_cell.angle_alpha   90.00
_cell.angle_beta   90.00
_cell.angle_gamma   90.00
#
_symmetry.space_group_name_H-M   'P 1'
#
loop_
_entity.id
_entity.type
_entity.pdbx_description
1 polymer ?
#
loop_
_entity_poly.entity_id
_entity_poly.type
_entity_poly.pdbx_seq_one_letter_code
_entity_poly.pdbx_strand_id
1 'polypeptide(L)'
;MEDKEGMAFSFHDLVLSKNHEHNIDKALELLHRYGILLVSSTPVDDNGAGIAALSSVFSGAAFKTSPDTSPLAHYRQCIEQGITPNSVPCLSDAADGPYRTLFGGVWSTNTSQMTEGTSTADSAYGNDALPLHTDMTYYRDPPGLQIFTMVSPADQGGESIFADGLAVGERMRTEYPKEFEILCRTSRRYRSIDDKTGWHLEACGPIFQTSGLNAQNNFGPILSIRHNDLDRLPDLPPLEKNYDRFYKDLIDSHKVLDELFSSDEFRLVIGLQAGETVVVSNQRCLHGRQSFQATSSPRIVMGSYVSQDDLDSRMRWMMNGICTFQ
;
A
#
# COMPACT_ATOMS: atom_id res chain seq x y z
N MET A 1 -22.39 6.41 2.66
CA MET A 1 -22.00 6.53 4.08
C MET A 1 -22.40 5.29 4.91
N GLU A 2 -23.29 4.45 4.42
CA GLU A 2 -23.70 3.19 5.09
C GLU A 2 -22.66 2.07 5.03
N ASP A 3 -21.70 2.11 4.08
CA ASP A 3 -20.68 1.05 3.91
C ASP A 3 -19.46 1.18 4.82
N LYS A 4 -19.30 2.26 5.57
CA LYS A 4 -18.16 2.42 6.50
C LYS A 4 -18.21 1.48 7.70
N GLU A 5 -19.38 1.11 8.18
CA GLU A 5 -19.52 0.24 9.36
C GLU A 5 -19.06 -1.20 9.10
N GLY A 6 -19.13 -1.67 7.87
CA GLY A 6 -18.74 -3.03 7.50
C GLY A 6 -17.23 -3.26 7.31
N MET A 7 -16.45 -2.19 7.11
CA MET A 7 -14.99 -2.24 6.82
C MET A 7 -14.13 -1.65 7.93
N ALA A 8 -14.72 -1.29 9.07
CA ALA A 8 -14.02 -0.66 10.17
C ALA A 8 -13.80 -1.63 11.33
N PHE A 9 -12.57 -1.67 11.82
CA PHE A 9 -12.19 -2.36 13.06
C PHE A 9 -11.57 -1.35 14.02
N SER A 10 -11.59 -1.65 15.31
CA SER A 10 -10.72 -0.95 16.23
C SER A 10 -9.35 -1.64 16.31
N PHE A 11 -8.32 -0.89 16.67
CA PHE A 11 -7.00 -1.46 16.99
C PHE A 11 -7.12 -2.55 18.05
N HIS A 12 -7.95 -2.32 19.07
CA HIS A 12 -8.22 -3.29 20.12
C HIS A 12 -8.77 -4.61 19.56
N ASP A 13 -9.67 -4.56 18.59
CA ASP A 13 -10.29 -5.77 18.01
C ASP A 13 -9.27 -6.67 17.31
N LEU A 14 -8.31 -6.08 16.63
CA LEU A 14 -7.30 -6.81 15.86
C LEU A 14 -6.09 -7.21 16.70
N VAL A 15 -5.69 -6.38 17.68
CA VAL A 15 -4.44 -6.55 18.40
C VAL A 15 -4.65 -7.15 19.81
N LEU A 16 -5.66 -6.70 20.54
CA LEU A 16 -5.77 -6.98 21.98
C LEU A 16 -6.97 -7.85 22.38
N SER A 17 -7.99 -7.92 21.56
CA SER A 17 -9.22 -8.68 21.86
C SER A 17 -8.95 -10.17 22.04
N LYS A 18 -9.67 -10.82 22.95
CA LYS A 18 -9.67 -12.29 23.08
C LYS A 18 -10.17 -13.01 21.83
N ASN A 19 -10.98 -12.34 21.02
CA ASN A 19 -11.52 -12.86 19.76
C ASN A 19 -10.70 -12.37 18.54
N HIS A 20 -9.47 -11.92 18.75
CA HIS A 20 -8.65 -11.31 17.70
C HIS A 20 -8.46 -12.19 16.46
N GLU A 21 -8.32 -13.50 16.61
CA GLU A 21 -8.17 -14.41 15.46
C GLU A 21 -9.38 -14.34 14.50
N HIS A 22 -10.58 -14.41 15.06
CA HIS A 22 -11.80 -14.27 14.26
C HIS A 22 -11.92 -12.87 13.60
N ASN A 23 -11.54 -11.82 14.32
CA ASN A 23 -11.55 -10.47 13.78
C ASN A 23 -10.49 -10.29 12.69
N ILE A 24 -9.31 -10.91 12.84
CA ILE A 24 -8.25 -10.90 11.81
C ILE A 24 -8.72 -11.62 10.54
N ASP A 25 -9.34 -12.79 10.67
CA ASP A 25 -9.86 -13.54 9.52
C ASP A 25 -10.90 -12.70 8.77
N LYS A 26 -11.82 -12.07 9.49
CA LYS A 26 -12.80 -11.16 8.89
C LYS A 26 -12.15 -9.93 8.23
N ALA A 27 -11.12 -9.36 8.87
CA ALA A 27 -10.38 -8.23 8.31
C ALA A 27 -9.65 -8.61 7.01
N LEU A 28 -9.02 -9.79 6.97
CA LEU A 28 -8.37 -10.33 5.78
C LEU A 28 -9.37 -10.59 4.65
N GLU A 29 -10.54 -11.17 4.96
CA GLU A 29 -11.61 -11.36 3.97
C GLU A 29 -12.06 -10.03 3.37
N LEU A 30 -12.30 -9.01 4.20
CA LEU A 30 -12.73 -7.70 3.73
C LEU A 30 -11.62 -6.98 2.95
N LEU A 31 -10.36 -7.09 3.40
CA LEU A 31 -9.21 -6.57 2.67
C LEU A 31 -9.07 -7.22 1.29
N HIS A 32 -9.24 -8.54 1.21
CA HIS A 32 -9.26 -9.26 -0.07
C HIS A 32 -10.42 -8.78 -0.96
N ARG A 33 -11.60 -8.57 -0.39
CA ARG A 33 -12.79 -8.15 -1.13
C ARG A 33 -12.73 -6.72 -1.64
N TYR A 34 -12.28 -5.78 -0.80
CA TYR A 34 -12.34 -4.33 -1.07
C TYR A 34 -10.99 -3.68 -1.33
N GLY A 35 -9.88 -4.35 -1.00
CA GLY A 35 -8.52 -3.81 -1.15
C GLY A 35 -8.15 -2.74 -0.13
N ILE A 36 -9.06 -2.36 0.76
CA ILE A 36 -8.88 -1.31 1.77
C ILE A 36 -9.63 -1.65 3.06
N LEU A 37 -9.02 -1.31 4.21
CA LEU A 37 -9.65 -1.39 5.54
C LEU A 37 -9.36 -0.12 6.32
N LEU A 38 -10.29 0.22 7.24
CA LEU A 38 -10.12 1.28 8.23
C LEU A 38 -9.94 0.66 9.62
N VAL A 39 -8.98 1.15 10.37
CA VAL A 39 -8.74 0.76 11.76
C VAL A 39 -8.71 2.01 12.63
N SER A 40 -9.60 2.08 13.61
CA SER A 40 -9.69 3.20 14.53
C SER A 40 -8.87 2.97 15.80
N SER A 41 -8.55 4.05 16.50
CA SER A 41 -7.91 4.04 17.82
C SER A 41 -6.52 3.37 17.83
N THR A 42 -5.79 3.46 16.72
CA THR A 42 -4.38 3.05 16.69
C THR A 42 -3.56 4.05 17.51
N PRO A 43 -2.72 3.59 18.43
CA PRO A 43 -1.84 4.48 19.21
C PRO A 43 -0.89 5.27 18.29
N VAL A 44 -0.63 6.53 18.66
CA VAL A 44 0.20 7.46 17.84
C VAL A 44 1.40 8.01 18.61
N ASP A 45 1.52 7.72 19.90
CA ASP A 45 2.55 8.20 20.82
C ASP A 45 3.47 7.08 21.34
N ASP A 46 3.48 5.94 20.69
CA ASP A 46 4.17 4.71 21.10
C ASP A 46 5.42 4.40 20.25
N ASN A 47 6.00 5.39 19.59
CA ASN A 47 7.15 5.26 18.70
C ASN A 47 6.95 4.20 17.59
N GLY A 48 5.72 4.01 17.13
CA GLY A 48 5.36 3.09 16.07
C GLY A 48 5.17 1.63 16.51
N ALA A 49 5.17 1.35 17.79
CA ALA A 49 4.95 -0.02 18.29
C ALA A 49 3.58 -0.56 17.87
N GLY A 50 2.52 0.25 17.95
CA GLY A 50 1.18 -0.13 17.51
C GLY A 50 1.08 -0.41 16.03
N ILE A 51 1.68 0.43 15.19
CA ILE A 51 1.66 0.20 13.74
C ILE A 51 2.48 -1.02 13.33
N ALA A 52 3.59 -1.30 14.04
CA ALA A 52 4.36 -2.51 13.84
C ALA A 52 3.58 -3.77 14.26
N ALA A 53 2.86 -3.70 15.39
CA ALA A 53 1.97 -4.78 15.82
C ALA A 53 0.83 -5.01 14.80
N LEU A 54 0.25 -3.93 14.25
CA LEU A 54 -0.77 -4.03 13.22
C LEU A 54 -0.22 -4.66 11.92
N SER A 55 1.02 -4.35 11.54
CA SER A 55 1.68 -5.00 10.40
C SER A 55 1.83 -6.51 10.61
N SER A 56 2.15 -6.94 11.83
CA SER A 56 2.24 -8.37 12.17
C SER A 56 0.89 -9.08 12.07
N VAL A 57 -0.23 -8.39 12.24
CA VAL A 57 -1.58 -8.97 12.05
C VAL A 57 -1.76 -9.49 10.62
N PHE A 58 -1.23 -8.75 9.65
CA PHE A 58 -1.41 -9.02 8.22
C PHE A 58 -0.22 -9.75 7.58
N SER A 59 0.84 -10.05 8.34
CA SER A 59 2.07 -10.64 7.80
C SER A 59 2.45 -11.94 8.47
N GLY A 60 3.28 -12.69 7.78
CA GLY A 60 4.02 -13.82 8.31
C GLY A 60 3.19 -15.05 8.64
N ALA A 61 3.75 -15.89 9.53
CA ALA A 61 3.12 -17.15 9.91
C ALA A 61 2.05 -16.94 11.00
N ALA A 62 0.92 -17.62 10.85
CA ALA A 62 -0.24 -17.49 11.74
C ALA A 62 0.05 -17.83 13.22
N PHE A 63 1.08 -18.63 13.49
CA PHE A 63 1.36 -19.18 14.83
C PHE A 63 2.63 -18.62 15.49
N LYS A 64 2.87 -17.33 15.32
CA LYS A 64 4.00 -16.72 16.00
C LYS A 64 3.64 -16.20 17.37
N THR A 65 4.45 -16.55 18.32
CA THR A 65 4.17 -16.32 19.73
C THR A 65 5.35 -15.74 20.50
N SER A 66 6.55 -15.66 19.90
CA SER A 66 7.71 -15.13 20.61
C SER A 66 7.71 -13.59 20.59
N PRO A 67 7.69 -12.93 21.76
CA PRO A 67 7.80 -11.48 21.84
C PRO A 67 9.13 -10.92 21.31
N ASP A 68 10.17 -11.74 21.22
CA ASP A 68 11.48 -11.32 20.72
C ASP A 68 11.51 -11.21 19.18
N THR A 69 10.59 -11.89 18.49
CA THR A 69 10.58 -12.02 17.03
C THR A 69 9.26 -11.59 16.38
N SER A 70 8.26 -11.18 17.16
CA SER A 70 6.96 -10.73 16.69
C SER A 70 6.57 -9.40 17.33
N PRO A 71 6.46 -8.31 16.56
CA PRO A 71 5.96 -7.04 17.08
C PRO A 71 4.59 -7.15 17.74
N LEU A 72 3.70 -7.99 17.21
CA LEU A 72 2.38 -8.24 17.79
C LEU A 72 2.47 -8.93 19.16
N ALA A 73 3.28 -9.99 19.27
CA ALA A 73 3.46 -10.70 20.52
C ALA A 73 4.16 -9.82 21.57
N HIS A 74 5.16 -9.03 21.15
CA HIS A 74 5.83 -8.05 22.01
C HIS A 74 4.84 -7.00 22.55
N TYR A 75 4.03 -6.43 21.66
CA TYR A 75 3.02 -5.43 22.05
C TYR A 75 2.07 -5.98 23.10
N ARG A 76 1.53 -7.18 22.89
CA ARG A 76 0.63 -7.86 23.84
C ARG A 76 1.31 -8.12 25.18
N GLN A 77 2.54 -8.60 25.17
CA GLN A 77 3.29 -8.84 26.39
C GLN A 77 3.48 -7.56 27.21
N CYS A 78 3.82 -6.44 26.59
CA CYS A 78 3.92 -5.15 27.27
C CYS A 78 2.60 -4.78 27.96
N ILE A 79 1.47 -4.89 27.25
CA ILE A 79 0.15 -4.58 27.82
C ILE A 79 -0.19 -5.50 28.99
N GLU A 80 0.07 -6.82 28.89
CA GLU A 80 -0.15 -7.78 29.98
C GLU A 80 0.68 -7.47 31.21
N GLN A 81 1.87 -6.94 31.04
CA GLN A 81 2.77 -6.52 32.11
C GLN A 81 2.47 -5.12 32.68
N GLY A 82 1.47 -4.42 32.12
CA GLY A 82 1.16 -3.03 32.49
C GLY A 82 2.22 -2.02 32.03
N ILE A 83 3.02 -2.36 31.02
CA ILE A 83 4.04 -1.51 30.41
C ILE A 83 3.46 -0.88 29.16
N THR A 84 3.62 0.42 28.99
CA THR A 84 3.25 1.09 27.74
C THR A 84 4.24 0.68 26.64
N PRO A 85 3.80 0.04 25.53
CA PRO A 85 4.66 -0.27 24.40
C PRO A 85 5.19 1.04 23.81
N ASN A 86 6.51 1.16 23.70
CA ASN A 86 7.17 2.37 23.15
C ASN A 86 8.37 2.04 22.27
N SER A 87 8.49 0.80 21.86
CA SER A 87 9.58 0.31 21.02
C SER A 87 9.09 -0.82 20.13
N VAL A 88 9.75 -0.97 19.00
CA VAL A 88 9.57 -2.10 18.09
C VAL A 88 10.74 -3.06 18.31
N PRO A 89 10.51 -4.38 18.41
CA PRO A 89 11.58 -5.36 18.45
C PRO A 89 12.54 -5.19 17.25
N CYS A 90 13.76 -5.70 17.37
CA CYS A 90 14.72 -5.63 16.28
C CYS A 90 14.13 -6.29 15.02
N LEU A 91 13.84 -5.48 14.00
CA LEU A 91 13.17 -5.95 12.77
C LEU A 91 14.06 -6.86 11.93
N SER A 92 15.40 -6.87 12.16
CA SER A 92 16.29 -7.81 11.47
C SER A 92 16.04 -9.27 11.89
N ASP A 93 15.51 -9.47 13.08
CA ASP A 93 15.26 -10.80 13.64
C ASP A 93 13.77 -11.14 13.66
N ALA A 94 12.93 -10.17 13.27
CA ALA A 94 11.48 -10.37 13.21
C ALA A 94 11.14 -11.36 12.11
N ALA A 95 10.35 -12.34 12.47
CA ALA A 95 9.82 -13.33 11.54
C ALA A 95 8.45 -12.91 10.96
N ASP A 96 7.89 -11.78 11.42
CA ASP A 96 6.69 -11.11 10.92
C ASP A 96 6.79 -9.59 11.15
N GLY A 97 5.77 -8.85 10.73
CA GLY A 97 5.68 -7.42 10.99
C GLY A 97 6.10 -6.58 9.79
N PRO A 98 6.62 -5.37 10.05
CA PRO A 98 6.93 -4.42 9.01
C PRO A 98 7.97 -4.94 8.01
N TYR A 99 7.65 -4.82 6.72
CA TYR A 99 8.60 -5.05 5.64
C TYR A 99 9.64 -3.93 5.61
N ARG A 100 10.93 -4.30 5.67
CA ARG A 100 12.02 -3.33 5.64
C ARG A 100 12.20 -2.74 4.25
N THR A 101 12.06 -1.43 4.13
CA THR A 101 12.24 -0.67 2.89
C THR A 101 13.36 0.36 3.02
N LEU A 102 13.59 1.19 1.99
CA LEU A 102 14.49 2.34 2.08
C LEU A 102 14.02 3.38 3.11
N PHE A 103 12.75 3.35 3.52
CA PHE A 103 12.17 4.21 4.57
C PHE A 103 12.22 3.56 5.96
N GLY A 104 12.88 2.41 6.11
CA GLY A 104 12.90 1.62 7.34
C GLY A 104 11.75 0.62 7.42
N GLY A 105 11.50 0.05 8.59
CA GLY A 105 10.35 -0.83 8.86
C GLY A 105 9.10 -0.05 9.23
N VAL A 106 9.27 0.95 10.09
CA VAL A 106 8.25 1.97 10.41
C VAL A 106 8.79 3.32 9.98
N TRP A 107 8.00 4.08 9.25
CA TRP A 107 8.35 5.41 8.76
C TRP A 107 7.39 6.48 9.27
N SER A 108 7.83 7.73 9.28
CA SER A 108 7.02 8.87 9.68
C SER A 108 7.32 10.08 8.79
N THR A 109 6.31 10.89 8.47
CA THR A 109 6.54 12.19 7.83
C THR A 109 7.07 13.24 8.82
N ASN A 110 7.12 12.94 10.11
CA ASN A 110 7.84 13.74 11.09
C ASN A 110 9.34 13.44 11.03
N THR A 111 10.08 14.26 10.27
CA THR A 111 11.51 14.07 10.05
C THR A 111 12.37 14.10 11.31
N SER A 112 11.87 14.68 12.40
CA SER A 112 12.60 14.69 13.70
C SER A 112 12.64 13.32 14.41
N GLN A 113 11.81 12.37 13.97
CA GLN A 113 11.73 11.02 14.53
C GLN A 113 12.37 9.96 13.65
N MET A 114 13.01 10.36 12.53
CA MET A 114 13.58 9.41 11.58
C MET A 114 14.89 8.82 12.08
N THR A 115 15.08 7.53 11.78
CA THR A 115 16.34 6.83 12.02
C THR A 115 17.40 7.33 11.03
N GLU A 116 18.63 7.48 11.49
CA GLU A 116 19.76 7.82 10.60
C GLU A 116 19.87 6.83 9.44
N GLY A 117 20.03 7.34 8.23
CA GLY A 117 20.14 6.53 7.00
C GLY A 117 18.82 6.15 6.34
N THR A 118 17.66 6.58 6.87
CA THR A 118 16.39 6.43 6.13
C THR A 118 16.22 7.54 5.10
N SER A 119 15.60 7.20 3.97
CA SER A 119 15.36 8.15 2.89
C SER A 119 14.22 9.13 3.22
N THR A 120 14.39 10.38 2.83
CA THR A 120 13.34 11.42 2.79
C THR A 120 13.07 11.90 1.37
N ALA A 121 13.62 11.21 0.39
CA ALA A 121 13.49 11.56 -1.02
C ALA A 121 12.14 11.09 -1.58
N ASP A 122 11.05 11.53 -0.93
CA ASP A 122 9.68 11.19 -1.33
C ASP A 122 8.80 12.45 -1.34
N SER A 123 7.92 12.53 -2.32
CA SER A 123 6.89 13.58 -2.43
C SER A 123 5.89 13.59 -1.26
N ALA A 124 5.81 12.50 -0.50
CA ALA A 124 4.96 12.40 0.70
C ALA A 124 5.31 13.42 1.79
N TYR A 125 6.56 13.90 1.82
CA TYR A 125 7.02 14.93 2.79
C TYR A 125 6.60 16.36 2.43
N GLY A 126 6.15 16.61 1.22
CA GLY A 126 5.63 17.90 0.77
C GLY A 126 4.17 18.14 1.15
N ASN A 127 3.65 19.33 0.85
CA ASN A 127 2.25 19.72 1.04
C ASN A 127 1.43 19.77 -0.26
N ASP A 128 2.05 19.52 -1.39
CA ASP A 128 1.38 19.43 -2.68
C ASP A 128 0.46 18.18 -2.76
N ALA A 129 -0.48 18.21 -3.69
CA ALA A 129 -1.30 17.05 -3.98
C ALA A 129 -0.43 15.88 -4.49
N LEU A 130 -0.74 14.67 -4.00
CA LEU A 130 -0.15 13.45 -4.54
C LEU A 130 -1.17 12.79 -5.48
N PRO A 131 -0.83 12.63 -6.76
CA PRO A 131 -1.66 11.87 -7.70
C PRO A 131 -1.88 10.43 -7.21
N LEU A 132 -2.92 9.78 -7.70
CA LEU A 132 -3.17 8.36 -7.44
C LEU A 132 -1.99 7.51 -7.94
N HIS A 133 -1.41 6.71 -7.04
CA HIS A 133 -0.24 5.89 -7.30
C HIS A 133 -0.24 4.61 -6.46
N THR A 134 0.58 3.66 -6.84
CA THR A 134 1.03 2.55 -6.00
C THR A 134 2.45 2.84 -5.51
N ASP A 135 2.75 2.45 -4.29
CA ASP A 135 4.06 2.70 -3.68
C ASP A 135 5.15 1.79 -4.22
N MET A 136 6.37 2.33 -4.27
CA MET A 136 7.61 1.61 -4.54
C MET A 136 7.59 0.86 -5.88
N THR A 137 7.06 1.48 -6.91
CA THR A 137 7.07 0.95 -8.28
C THR A 137 8.46 0.60 -8.79
N TYR A 138 9.49 1.18 -8.21
CA TYR A 138 10.91 0.95 -8.48
C TYR A 138 11.51 -0.28 -7.74
N TYR A 139 10.71 -1.01 -6.93
CA TYR A 139 11.06 -2.34 -6.42
C TYR A 139 10.71 -3.41 -7.46
N ARG A 140 11.47 -4.50 -7.52
CA ARG A 140 11.09 -5.67 -8.34
C ARG A 140 9.77 -6.23 -7.85
N ASP A 141 9.68 -6.42 -6.54
CA ASP A 141 8.48 -6.88 -5.83
C ASP A 141 8.00 -5.73 -4.91
N PRO A 142 7.09 -4.87 -5.39
CA PRO A 142 6.51 -3.83 -4.56
C PRO A 142 5.80 -4.40 -3.33
N PRO A 143 5.71 -3.64 -2.22
CA PRO A 143 4.96 -4.09 -1.06
C PRO A 143 3.54 -4.53 -1.39
N GLY A 144 3.05 -5.54 -0.67
CA GLY A 144 1.67 -6.02 -0.78
C GLY A 144 0.68 -5.11 -0.08
N LEU A 145 1.04 -4.63 1.13
CA LEU A 145 0.25 -3.65 1.88
C LEU A 145 1.05 -2.41 2.20
N GLN A 146 0.36 -1.28 2.18
CA GLN A 146 0.70 -0.08 2.91
C GLN A 146 -0.25 0.05 4.10
N ILE A 147 0.30 0.30 5.28
CA ILE A 147 -0.44 0.58 6.51
C ILE A 147 0.01 1.95 6.98
N PHE A 148 -0.91 2.90 7.09
CA PHE A 148 -0.54 4.22 7.60
C PHE A 148 -1.59 4.79 8.54
N THR A 149 -1.13 5.43 9.60
CA THR A 149 -1.92 6.03 10.66
C THR A 149 -1.79 7.55 10.60
N MET A 150 -2.89 8.24 10.68
CA MET A 150 -2.91 9.69 10.87
C MET A 150 -2.51 10.00 12.32
N VAL A 151 -1.36 10.64 12.49
CA VAL A 151 -0.88 11.11 13.80
C VAL A 151 -1.41 12.52 14.07
N SER A 152 -1.29 13.40 13.09
CA SER A 152 -1.80 14.78 13.16
C SER A 152 -2.38 15.15 11.80
N PRO A 153 -3.69 15.38 11.68
CA PRO A 153 -4.29 15.85 10.43
C PRO A 153 -3.89 17.31 10.14
N ALA A 154 -3.95 17.69 8.87
CA ALA A 154 -3.85 19.08 8.48
C ALA A 154 -5.09 19.86 8.91
N ASP A 155 -4.94 21.15 9.19
CA ASP A 155 -6.09 22.02 9.53
C ASP A 155 -7.05 22.20 8.35
N GLN A 156 -6.53 22.17 7.10
CA GLN A 156 -7.31 22.28 5.87
C GLN A 156 -6.69 21.46 4.76
N GLY A 157 -7.51 20.62 4.11
CA GLY A 157 -7.08 19.76 3.03
C GLY A 157 -6.35 18.51 3.53
N GLY A 158 -5.65 17.83 2.63
CA GLY A 158 -4.85 16.65 2.96
C GLY A 158 -5.67 15.36 3.10
N GLU A 159 -6.90 15.35 2.60
CA GLU A 159 -7.74 14.15 2.53
C GLU A 159 -7.03 13.08 1.69
N SER A 160 -7.09 11.85 2.14
CA SER A 160 -6.59 10.69 1.41
C SER A 160 -7.57 10.30 0.31
N ILE A 161 -7.02 9.96 -0.85
CA ILE A 161 -7.78 9.55 -2.04
C ILE A 161 -7.40 8.11 -2.35
N PHE A 162 -8.39 7.28 -2.70
CA PHE A 162 -8.19 5.89 -3.09
C PHE A 162 -8.94 5.57 -4.36
N ALA A 163 -8.43 4.61 -5.15
CA ALA A 163 -9.13 4.04 -6.29
C ALA A 163 -8.79 2.55 -6.43
N ASP A 164 -9.80 1.71 -6.74
CA ASP A 164 -9.58 0.28 -7.01
C ASP A 164 -9.04 0.11 -8.44
N GLY A 165 -7.73 -0.09 -8.55
CA GLY A 165 -7.05 -0.25 -9.83
C GLY A 165 -7.44 -1.51 -10.58
N LEU A 166 -7.84 -2.58 -9.87
CA LEU A 166 -8.33 -3.78 -10.55
C LEU A 166 -9.71 -3.55 -11.15
N ALA A 167 -10.60 -2.83 -10.46
CA ALA A 167 -11.91 -2.45 -11.00
C ALA A 167 -11.76 -1.56 -12.24
N VAL A 168 -10.84 -0.58 -12.21
CA VAL A 168 -10.51 0.24 -13.38
C VAL A 168 -9.95 -0.62 -14.51
N GLY A 169 -9.06 -1.56 -14.21
CA GLY A 169 -8.51 -2.48 -15.21
C GLY A 169 -9.58 -3.34 -15.89
N GLU A 170 -10.56 -3.86 -15.13
CA GLU A 170 -11.67 -4.64 -15.69
C GLU A 170 -12.64 -3.75 -16.52
N ARG A 171 -12.84 -2.49 -16.12
CA ARG A 171 -13.56 -1.51 -16.93
C ARG A 171 -12.83 -1.26 -18.26
N MET A 172 -11.50 -1.07 -18.21
CA MET A 172 -10.70 -0.89 -19.43
C MET A 172 -10.74 -2.14 -20.31
N ARG A 173 -10.63 -3.33 -19.73
CA ARG A 173 -10.72 -4.60 -20.47
C ARG A 173 -12.00 -4.71 -21.28
N THR A 174 -13.13 -4.25 -20.76
CA THR A 174 -14.45 -4.37 -21.38
C THR A 174 -14.76 -3.24 -22.34
N GLU A 175 -14.44 -2.00 -21.99
CA GLU A 175 -14.86 -0.83 -22.74
C GLU A 175 -13.73 -0.24 -23.63
N TYR A 176 -12.46 -0.49 -23.26
CA TYR A 176 -11.27 0.03 -23.95
C TYR A 176 -10.23 -1.08 -24.17
N PRO A 177 -10.61 -2.20 -24.84
CA PRO A 177 -9.77 -3.41 -24.89
C PRO A 177 -8.41 -3.20 -25.56
N LYS A 178 -8.31 -2.27 -26.52
CA LYS A 178 -7.04 -1.92 -27.17
C LYS A 178 -6.08 -1.23 -26.19
N GLU A 179 -6.59 -0.25 -25.47
CA GLU A 179 -5.85 0.53 -24.48
C GLU A 179 -5.41 -0.37 -23.31
N PHE A 180 -6.30 -1.25 -22.84
CA PHE A 180 -5.98 -2.26 -21.85
C PHE A 180 -4.84 -3.18 -22.29
N GLU A 181 -4.91 -3.71 -23.53
CA GLU A 181 -3.85 -4.57 -24.08
C GLU A 181 -2.50 -3.86 -24.10
N ILE A 182 -2.47 -2.58 -24.50
CA ILE A 182 -1.25 -1.77 -24.54
C ILE A 182 -0.65 -1.65 -23.13
N LEU A 183 -1.46 -1.36 -22.11
CA LEU A 183 -1.00 -1.22 -20.73
C LEU A 183 -0.58 -2.56 -20.09
N CYS A 184 -1.08 -3.70 -20.58
CA CYS A 184 -0.61 -5.03 -20.19
C CYS A 184 0.70 -5.44 -20.86
N ARG A 185 0.93 -5.00 -22.11
CA ARG A 185 2.10 -5.44 -22.90
C ARG A 185 3.29 -4.50 -22.78
N THR A 186 3.06 -3.23 -22.42
CA THR A 186 4.12 -2.22 -22.37
C THR A 186 4.72 -2.19 -20.99
N SER A 187 5.97 -2.67 -20.89
CA SER A 187 6.73 -2.56 -19.66
C SER A 187 7.23 -1.13 -19.49
N ARG A 188 6.93 -0.53 -18.35
CA ARG A 188 7.38 0.80 -17.96
C ARG A 188 8.52 0.71 -16.97
N ARG A 189 9.39 1.71 -16.96
CA ARG A 189 10.54 1.80 -16.05
C ARG A 189 10.23 2.79 -14.95
N TYR A 190 10.63 2.44 -13.73
CA TYR A 190 10.48 3.28 -12.54
C TYR A 190 11.80 3.34 -11.81
N ARG A 191 12.10 4.48 -11.20
CA ARG A 191 13.37 4.70 -10.50
C ARG A 191 13.18 5.60 -9.29
N SER A 192 13.91 5.28 -8.22
CA SER A 192 14.13 6.15 -7.07
C SER A 192 15.63 6.27 -6.81
N ILE A 193 16.11 7.51 -6.64
CA ILE A 193 17.48 7.81 -6.27
C ILE A 193 17.46 8.74 -5.06
N ASP A 194 18.23 8.37 -4.04
CA ASP A 194 18.50 9.22 -2.90
C ASP A 194 20.03 9.33 -2.70
N ASP A 195 20.59 10.44 -3.13
CA ASP A 195 22.04 10.69 -3.07
C ASP A 195 22.55 10.82 -1.62
N LYS A 196 21.67 11.16 -0.65
CA LYS A 196 22.06 11.33 0.74
C LYS A 196 22.30 9.99 1.43
N THR A 197 21.45 9.01 1.13
CA THR A 197 21.51 7.67 1.73
C THR A 197 22.17 6.64 0.80
N GLY A 198 22.42 6.99 -0.47
CA GLY A 198 23.04 6.12 -1.48
C GLY A 198 22.10 5.07 -2.07
N TRP A 199 20.79 5.20 -1.88
CA TRP A 199 19.82 4.32 -2.52
C TRP A 199 19.68 4.66 -4.01
N HIS A 200 19.79 3.63 -4.85
CA HIS A 200 19.47 3.71 -6.28
C HIS A 200 18.72 2.44 -6.68
N LEU A 201 17.41 2.56 -6.78
CA LEU A 201 16.50 1.47 -7.07
C LEU A 201 15.84 1.69 -8.44
N GLU A 202 15.80 0.64 -9.24
CA GLU A 202 15.14 0.66 -10.54
C GLU A 202 14.48 -0.69 -10.81
N ALA A 203 13.24 -0.64 -11.28
CA ALA A 203 12.49 -1.80 -11.75
C ALA A 203 11.65 -1.47 -12.98
N CYS A 204 11.13 -2.48 -13.63
CA CYS A 204 10.23 -2.34 -14.75
C CYS A 204 9.08 -3.36 -14.66
N GLY A 205 7.95 -3.00 -15.25
CA GLY A 205 6.78 -3.86 -15.34
C GLY A 205 5.64 -3.17 -16.09
N PRO A 206 4.63 -3.92 -16.54
CA PRO A 206 3.42 -3.35 -17.12
C PRO A 206 2.60 -2.64 -16.04
N ILE A 207 1.66 -1.80 -16.46
CA ILE A 207 0.69 -1.19 -15.53
C ILE A 207 -0.25 -2.27 -14.99
N PHE A 208 -0.83 -3.09 -15.87
CA PHE A 208 -1.63 -4.24 -15.46
C PHE A 208 -0.84 -5.52 -15.67
N GLN A 209 -0.53 -6.22 -14.59
CA GLN A 209 0.02 -7.57 -14.65
C GLN A 209 -1.14 -8.56 -14.63
N THR A 210 -1.15 -9.48 -15.59
CA THR A 210 -2.16 -10.53 -15.69
C THR A 210 -1.52 -11.90 -15.50
N SER A 211 -2.34 -12.93 -15.28
CA SER A 211 -1.88 -14.32 -15.17
C SER A 211 -1.36 -14.93 -16.49
N GLY A 212 -1.23 -14.11 -17.52
CA GLY A 212 -0.76 -14.49 -18.84
C GLY A 212 -1.88 -14.57 -19.87
N LEU A 213 -1.59 -15.18 -21.02
CA LEU A 213 -2.54 -15.35 -22.12
C LEU A 213 -3.09 -16.77 -22.13
N ASN A 214 -4.40 -16.90 -22.33
CA ASN A 214 -5.01 -18.19 -22.58
C ASN A 214 -4.76 -18.69 -24.03
N ALA A 215 -5.24 -19.88 -24.34
CA ALA A 215 -5.07 -20.50 -25.67
C ALA A 215 -5.70 -19.67 -26.82
N GLN A 216 -6.64 -18.79 -26.53
CA GLN A 216 -7.29 -17.88 -27.47
C GLN A 216 -6.60 -16.50 -27.52
N ASN A 217 -5.42 -16.35 -26.91
CA ASN A 217 -4.66 -15.10 -26.79
C ASN A 217 -5.36 -13.98 -26.02
N ASN A 218 -6.31 -14.30 -25.14
CA ASN A 218 -6.94 -13.35 -24.23
C ASN A 218 -6.16 -13.28 -22.92
N PHE A 219 -6.06 -12.09 -22.33
CA PHE A 219 -5.45 -11.90 -21.03
C PHE A 219 -6.25 -12.59 -19.93
N GLY A 220 -5.57 -13.31 -19.07
CA GLY A 220 -6.14 -13.88 -17.86
C GLY A 220 -6.52 -12.80 -16.82
N PRO A 221 -6.93 -13.20 -15.61
CA PRO A 221 -7.22 -12.27 -14.52
C PRO A 221 -6.10 -11.27 -14.28
N ILE A 222 -6.46 -10.05 -13.87
CA ILE A 222 -5.50 -9.04 -13.44
C ILE A 222 -5.00 -9.45 -12.06
N LEU A 223 -3.69 -9.59 -11.91
CA LEU A 223 -3.04 -9.97 -10.66
C LEU A 223 -2.63 -8.76 -9.85
N SER A 224 -2.13 -7.73 -10.52
CA SER A 224 -1.67 -6.50 -9.85
C SER A 224 -1.67 -5.30 -10.78
N ILE A 225 -1.66 -4.12 -10.16
CA ILE A 225 -1.39 -2.84 -10.82
C ILE A 225 -0.09 -2.24 -10.32
N ARG A 226 0.68 -1.61 -11.21
CA ARG A 226 1.89 -0.84 -10.93
C ARG A 226 1.81 0.50 -11.62
N HIS A 227 1.59 1.57 -10.86
CA HIS A 227 1.42 2.90 -11.42
C HIS A 227 1.92 3.99 -10.48
N ASN A 228 2.90 4.77 -10.93
CA ASN A 228 3.34 6.00 -10.28
C ASN A 228 4.04 6.87 -11.30
N ASP A 229 3.42 7.98 -11.69
CA ASP A 229 3.97 8.88 -12.70
C ASP A 229 5.15 9.72 -12.16
N LEU A 230 5.28 9.87 -10.85
CA LEU A 230 6.39 10.61 -10.23
C LEU A 230 7.70 9.79 -10.26
N ASP A 231 7.60 8.46 -10.21
CA ASP A 231 8.76 7.55 -10.26
C ASP A 231 9.11 7.12 -11.68
N ARG A 232 8.24 7.41 -12.64
CA ARG A 232 8.33 6.91 -14.01
C ARG A 232 9.48 7.53 -14.79
N LEU A 233 10.28 6.68 -15.41
CA LEU A 233 11.25 7.07 -16.41
C LEU A 233 10.61 7.20 -17.80
N PRO A 234 11.25 7.94 -18.73
CA PRO A 234 10.83 7.94 -20.13
C PRO A 234 10.75 6.50 -20.69
N ASP A 235 9.70 6.24 -21.44
CA ASP A 235 9.50 4.94 -22.08
C ASP A 235 10.57 4.69 -23.14
N LEU A 236 11.09 3.46 -23.15
CA LEU A 236 12.03 3.05 -24.18
C LEU A 236 11.31 2.89 -25.52
N PRO A 237 11.98 3.26 -26.63
CA PRO A 237 11.41 3.01 -27.94
C PRO A 237 11.24 1.50 -28.17
N PRO A 238 10.14 1.09 -28.82
CA PRO A 238 9.94 -0.30 -29.20
C PRO A 238 11.02 -0.73 -30.20
N LEU A 239 11.24 -2.03 -30.30
CA LEU A 239 12.13 -2.61 -31.31
C LEU A 239 11.60 -2.44 -32.74
N GLU A 240 10.33 -2.16 -32.88
CA GLU A 240 9.65 -1.91 -34.16
C GLU A 240 9.85 -0.46 -34.63
N LYS A 241 9.84 -0.27 -35.97
CA LYS A 241 10.19 1.03 -36.57
C LYS A 241 9.09 2.09 -36.52
N ASN A 242 7.89 1.79 -36.02
CA ASN A 242 6.76 2.75 -36.00
C ASN A 242 6.60 3.42 -34.62
N TYR A 243 7.58 4.24 -34.26
CA TYR A 243 7.63 4.91 -32.96
C TYR A 243 6.47 5.87 -32.71
N ASP A 244 6.08 6.66 -33.72
CA ASP A 244 5.03 7.68 -33.56
C ASP A 244 3.69 7.05 -33.19
N ARG A 245 3.35 5.93 -33.83
CA ARG A 245 2.13 5.19 -33.53
C ARG A 245 2.18 4.58 -32.14
N PHE A 246 3.31 3.97 -31.78
CA PHE A 246 3.49 3.36 -30.45
C PHE A 246 3.29 4.40 -29.34
N TYR A 247 3.98 5.54 -29.42
CA TYR A 247 3.86 6.57 -28.38
C TYR A 247 2.46 7.20 -28.36
N LYS A 248 1.85 7.39 -29.52
CA LYS A 248 0.47 7.88 -29.58
C LYS A 248 -0.49 6.91 -28.89
N ASP A 249 -0.43 5.64 -29.24
CA ASP A 249 -1.30 4.60 -28.66
C ASP A 249 -1.07 4.49 -27.14
N LEU A 250 0.17 4.58 -26.67
CA LEU A 250 0.51 4.57 -25.25
C LEU A 250 -0.03 5.80 -24.51
N ILE A 251 0.11 6.99 -25.07
CA ILE A 251 -0.43 8.24 -24.51
C ILE A 251 -1.96 8.18 -24.45
N ASP A 252 -2.61 7.72 -25.50
CA ASP A 252 -4.06 7.60 -25.53
C ASP A 252 -4.56 6.58 -24.50
N SER A 253 -3.84 5.47 -24.30
CA SER A 253 -4.15 4.49 -23.26
C SER A 253 -4.02 5.07 -21.84
N HIS A 254 -3.00 5.90 -21.60
CA HIS A 254 -2.85 6.60 -20.32
C HIS A 254 -3.96 7.62 -20.07
N LYS A 255 -4.40 8.36 -21.08
CA LYS A 255 -5.51 9.30 -20.93
C LYS A 255 -6.78 8.60 -20.46
N VAL A 256 -7.11 7.45 -21.06
CA VAL A 256 -8.27 6.64 -20.63
C VAL A 256 -8.11 6.19 -19.19
N LEU A 257 -6.90 5.73 -18.80
CA LEU A 257 -6.61 5.32 -17.43
C LEU A 257 -6.81 6.47 -16.44
N ASP A 258 -6.26 7.65 -16.74
CA ASP A 258 -6.35 8.85 -15.90
C ASP A 258 -7.79 9.38 -15.80
N GLU A 259 -8.56 9.32 -16.87
CA GLU A 259 -9.98 9.68 -16.89
C GLU A 259 -10.78 8.76 -15.95
N LEU A 260 -10.54 7.45 -16.00
CA LEU A 260 -11.21 6.48 -15.12
C LEU A 260 -10.79 6.69 -13.65
N PHE A 261 -9.51 6.89 -13.36
CA PHE A 261 -9.04 7.19 -12.01
C PHE A 261 -9.57 8.52 -11.46
N SER A 262 -9.89 9.47 -12.33
CA SER A 262 -10.46 10.76 -11.94
C SER A 262 -11.98 10.71 -11.77
N SER A 263 -12.63 9.64 -12.19
CA SER A 263 -14.08 9.47 -12.09
C SER A 263 -14.54 9.23 -10.66
N ASP A 264 -15.64 9.87 -10.27
CA ASP A 264 -16.26 9.66 -8.95
C ASP A 264 -16.72 8.21 -8.73
N GLU A 265 -16.92 7.44 -9.80
CA GLU A 265 -17.29 6.03 -9.71
C GLU A 265 -16.19 5.18 -9.04
N PHE A 266 -14.92 5.51 -9.29
CA PHE A 266 -13.78 4.74 -8.81
C PHE A 266 -13.02 5.38 -7.66
N ARG A 267 -13.37 6.62 -7.29
CA ARG A 267 -12.67 7.39 -6.26
C ARG A 267 -13.38 7.35 -4.92
N LEU A 268 -12.62 7.11 -3.88
CA LEU A 268 -13.01 7.27 -2.49
C LEU A 268 -12.13 8.35 -1.85
N VAL A 269 -12.73 9.36 -1.25
CA VAL A 269 -12.02 10.44 -0.52
C VAL A 269 -12.36 10.35 0.96
N ILE A 270 -11.32 10.28 1.80
CA ILE A 270 -11.47 10.11 3.25
C ILE A 270 -10.62 11.16 3.98
N GLY A 271 -11.24 11.96 4.84
CA GLY A 271 -10.55 12.75 5.85
C GLY A 271 -10.28 11.89 7.09
N LEU A 272 -9.01 11.59 7.35
CA LEU A 272 -8.60 10.79 8.50
C LEU A 272 -8.37 11.68 9.72
N GLN A 273 -8.81 11.19 10.89
CA GLN A 273 -8.56 11.78 12.20
C GLN A 273 -7.35 11.14 12.88
N ALA A 274 -6.80 11.78 13.90
CA ALA A 274 -5.72 11.21 14.68
C ALA A 274 -6.10 9.83 15.25
N GLY A 275 -5.21 8.85 15.11
CA GLY A 275 -5.44 7.46 15.50
C GLY A 275 -6.23 6.63 14.49
N GLU A 276 -6.68 7.20 13.36
CA GLU A 276 -7.26 6.42 12.27
C GLU A 276 -6.18 5.92 11.33
N THR A 277 -6.25 4.62 11.04
CA THR A 277 -5.31 3.89 10.18
C THR A 277 -6.04 3.36 8.95
N VAL A 278 -5.38 3.44 7.82
CA VAL A 278 -5.78 2.76 6.58
C VAL A 278 -4.82 1.62 6.30
N VAL A 279 -5.36 0.46 5.97
CA VAL A 279 -4.63 -0.69 5.42
C VAL A 279 -5.02 -0.81 3.96
N VAL A 280 -4.06 -0.66 3.06
CA VAL A 280 -4.30 -0.61 1.61
C VAL A 280 -3.54 -1.74 0.92
N SER A 281 -4.24 -2.51 0.09
CA SER A 281 -3.61 -3.46 -0.83
C SER A 281 -2.89 -2.67 -1.95
N ASN A 282 -1.58 -2.49 -1.79
CA ASN A 282 -0.77 -1.62 -2.64
C ASN A 282 -0.66 -2.12 -4.09
N GLN A 283 -0.81 -3.42 -4.33
CA GLN A 283 -0.80 -3.99 -5.68
C GLN A 283 -2.20 -4.05 -6.32
N ARG A 284 -3.22 -3.52 -5.62
CA ARG A 284 -4.60 -3.43 -6.12
C ARG A 284 -5.13 -2.01 -6.13
N CYS A 285 -5.06 -1.32 -4.98
CA CYS A 285 -5.61 0.02 -4.83
C CYS A 285 -4.52 1.07 -4.99
N LEU A 286 -4.83 2.07 -5.78
CA LEU A 286 -4.04 3.29 -5.81
C LEU A 286 -4.47 4.18 -4.65
N HIS A 287 -3.52 4.93 -4.15
CA HIS A 287 -3.78 5.95 -3.15
C HIS A 287 -3.11 7.27 -3.54
N GLY A 288 -3.60 8.34 -2.95
CA GLY A 288 -3.11 9.69 -3.17
C GLY A 288 -3.57 10.62 -2.06
N ARG A 289 -3.34 11.90 -2.22
CA ARG A 289 -3.66 12.89 -1.21
C ARG A 289 -3.99 14.23 -1.86
N GLN A 290 -5.01 14.90 -1.38
CA GLN A 290 -5.24 16.29 -1.73
C GLN A 290 -4.13 17.17 -1.16
N SER A 291 -3.87 18.31 -1.79
CA SER A 291 -2.98 19.33 -1.21
C SER A 291 -3.52 19.82 0.13
N PHE A 292 -2.63 20.31 0.98
CA PHE A 292 -3.01 20.90 2.25
C PHE A 292 -2.24 22.17 2.52
N GLN A 293 -2.79 23.03 3.36
CA GLN A 293 -2.10 24.25 3.76
C GLN A 293 -1.04 23.95 4.81
N ALA A 294 0.18 24.43 4.57
CA ALA A 294 1.24 24.39 5.57
C ALA A 294 0.88 25.40 6.68
N THR A 295 0.61 24.91 7.87
CA THR A 295 0.31 25.70 9.07
C THR A 295 1.37 25.47 10.14
N SER A 296 1.20 26.08 11.31
CA SER A 296 2.07 25.81 12.47
C SER A 296 1.91 24.39 13.02
N SER A 297 0.81 23.70 12.70
CA SER A 297 0.55 22.30 13.07
C SER A 297 0.86 21.41 11.86
N PRO A 298 1.99 20.69 11.87
CA PRO A 298 2.36 19.85 10.74
C PRO A 298 1.39 18.67 10.60
N ARG A 299 1.04 18.35 9.35
CA ARG A 299 0.38 17.07 9.05
C ARG A 299 1.40 15.94 9.22
N ILE A 300 1.09 15.00 10.09
CA ILE A 300 1.98 13.87 10.38
C ILE A 300 1.23 12.56 10.14
N VAL A 301 1.84 11.71 9.36
CA VAL A 301 1.46 10.29 9.21
C VAL A 301 2.63 9.40 9.59
N MET A 302 2.31 8.25 10.13
CA MET A 302 3.26 7.18 10.43
C MET A 302 2.79 5.92 9.70
N GLY A 303 3.71 5.14 9.16
CA GLY A 303 3.31 3.97 8.39
C GLY A 303 4.36 2.86 8.36
N SER A 304 3.95 1.78 7.76
CA SER A 304 4.76 0.60 7.51
C SER A 304 4.22 -0.12 6.27
N TYR A 305 4.99 -1.10 5.82
CA TYR A 305 4.62 -1.95 4.70
C TYR A 305 4.62 -3.42 5.13
N VAL A 306 3.88 -4.25 4.40
CA VAL A 306 3.93 -5.72 4.48
C VAL A 306 4.30 -6.23 3.10
N SER A 307 5.17 -7.24 3.01
CA SER A 307 5.52 -7.83 1.71
C SER A 307 4.33 -8.54 1.09
N GLN A 308 4.31 -8.67 -0.23
CA GLN A 308 3.23 -9.40 -0.91
C GLN A 308 3.27 -10.89 -0.54
N ASP A 309 4.46 -11.47 -0.42
CA ASP A 309 4.60 -12.88 -0.05
C ASP A 309 4.04 -13.19 1.35
N ASP A 310 4.29 -12.29 2.32
CA ASP A 310 3.76 -12.45 3.69
C ASP A 310 2.24 -12.32 3.72
N LEU A 311 1.68 -11.34 3.00
CA LEU A 311 0.23 -11.18 2.86
C LEU A 311 -0.39 -12.42 2.22
N ASP A 312 0.16 -12.87 1.11
CA ASP A 312 -0.32 -14.05 0.39
C ASP A 312 -0.25 -15.31 1.25
N SER A 313 0.85 -15.48 1.99
CA SER A 313 1.01 -16.58 2.94
C SER A 313 -0.09 -16.55 4.01
N ARG A 314 -0.36 -15.37 4.56
CA ARG A 314 -1.39 -15.16 5.58
C ARG A 314 -2.79 -15.44 5.03
N MET A 315 -3.10 -14.95 3.83
CA MET A 315 -4.37 -15.18 3.14
C MET A 315 -4.59 -16.68 2.84
N ARG A 316 -3.57 -17.36 2.29
CA ARG A 316 -3.66 -18.79 1.98
C ARG A 316 -3.87 -19.64 3.24
N TRP A 317 -3.24 -19.25 4.33
CA TRP A 317 -3.44 -19.94 5.62
C TRP A 317 -4.88 -19.80 6.11
N MET A 318 -5.44 -18.59 6.12
CA MET A 318 -6.82 -18.33 6.49
C MET A 318 -7.81 -19.13 5.64
N MET A 319 -7.55 -19.25 4.35
CA MET A 319 -8.40 -20.00 3.40
C MET A 319 -8.12 -21.51 3.40
N ASN A 320 -7.49 -22.10 4.43
CA ASN A 320 -7.13 -23.50 4.54
C ASN A 320 -6.28 -24.01 3.36
N GLY A 321 -5.38 -23.21 2.86
CA GLY A 321 -4.49 -23.53 1.75
C GLY A 321 -5.15 -23.55 0.37
N ILE A 322 -6.39 -23.10 0.24
CA ILE A 322 -7.04 -22.94 -1.05
C ILE A 322 -6.37 -21.77 -1.78
N CYS A 323 -5.85 -22.04 -2.97
CA CYS A 323 -5.21 -21.04 -3.80
C CYS A 323 -6.26 -20.02 -4.26
N THR A 324 -6.08 -18.75 -3.93
CA THR A 324 -7.02 -17.66 -4.24
C THR A 324 -6.76 -17.00 -5.59
N PHE A 325 -5.88 -17.56 -6.40
CA PHE A 325 -5.73 -17.14 -7.79
C PHE A 325 -6.92 -17.60 -8.61
N GLN A 326 -8.02 -16.89 -8.50
CA GLN A 326 -9.15 -16.98 -9.45
C GLN A 326 -9.39 -15.61 -10.05
#